data_cf584e603159a6425a7af9b8c725c93b
#
_entry.id   cf584e603159a6425a7af9b8c725c93b
#
_cell.length_a   1.000
_cell.length_b   1.000
_cell.length_c   1.000
_cell.angle_alpha   90.00
_cell.angle_beta   90.00
_cell.angle_gamma   90.00
#
_symmetry.space_group_name_H-M   'P 1'
#
loop_
_entity.id
_entity.type
_entity.pdbx_description
1 polymer ?
#
loop_
_entity_poly.entity_id
_entity_poly.type
_entity_poly.pdbx_seq_one_letter_code
_entity_poly.pdbx_strand_id
1 'polypeptide(L)'
;MSADKTPKSGDLSPARGNALGNDDASSQALNEALGSSLVVIRALVIALIAAFFISCIFTVNPNEVAIVLRFGKPVGTGAKMIKKQGLHFAMPQPIDEVVRIRNGETLTVTTFTPWFQLSQDELMTGKLEGEASNGTGRLNPAAEGHVLTADGNIVHVRGSVKYRIIDPVAFAFNFTSVSNLLLNAFNNAIYRTAAGFKADDVLYKNTEGFRLEIAQRLQDWIARAQLGVKIDLLEVPTIAPLSVREAFVQVTKAELDRTTRIKQAEGDASETLRKAEAESREILNRGIIASNQLVAAVSGDADSFRKQLPYYLKDPELYRTRVLTETFARVLTNAQDKFFVGADELRLLISREAVAPVKPGTQPSPSN
;
A
#
# COMPACT_ATOMS: atom_id res chain seq x y z
N MET A 1 -68.78 -97.77 -49.09
CA MET A 1 -70.18 -97.79 -49.62
C MET A 1 -70.47 -96.35 -50.01
N SER A 2 -70.48 -96.20 -51.25
CA SER A 2 -71.50 -95.70 -52.14
C SER A 2 -71.64 -94.17 -52.10
N ALA A 3 -71.14 -93.62 -53.16
CA ALA A 3 -71.82 -93.17 -54.37
C ALA A 3 -72.65 -91.89 -54.16
N ASP A 4 -72.72 -91.00 -54.94
CA ASP A 4 -72.63 -90.78 -56.37
C ASP A 4 -73.17 -89.37 -56.72
N LYS A 5 -72.64 -88.83 -57.77
CA LYS A 5 -73.29 -87.97 -58.74
C LYS A 5 -73.40 -86.44 -58.56
N THR A 6 -72.71 -85.88 -59.48
CA THR A 6 -72.97 -84.64 -60.20
C THR A 6 -74.40 -84.58 -60.85
N PRO A 7 -74.92 -83.49 -61.39
CA PRO A 7 -74.31 -82.65 -62.42
C PRO A 7 -74.72 -81.11 -62.46
N LYS A 8 -73.82 -80.32 -63.10
CA LYS A 8 -74.00 -79.45 -64.28
C LYS A 8 -74.82 -78.13 -64.21
N SER A 9 -74.12 -77.11 -64.59
CA SER A 9 -74.37 -76.06 -65.59
C SER A 9 -75.13 -74.81 -65.17
N GLY A 10 -74.56 -73.71 -65.58
CA GLY A 10 -75.25 -72.49 -65.81
C GLY A 10 -74.32 -71.27 -65.82
N ASP A 11 -73.80 -71.05 -66.98
CA ASP A 11 -73.15 -69.89 -67.51
C ASP A 11 -73.93 -68.63 -67.28
N LEU A 12 -73.26 -67.50 -66.86
CA LEU A 12 -73.50 -66.13 -67.32
C LEU A 12 -72.54 -65.17 -66.63
N SER A 13 -71.50 -64.77 -67.35
CA SER A 13 -70.87 -63.45 -67.25
C SER A 13 -71.83 -62.37 -67.74
N PRO A 14 -71.71 -61.08 -67.41
CA PRO A 14 -70.56 -60.25 -67.23
C PRO A 14 -70.75 -59.06 -66.20
N ALA A 15 -69.73 -58.47 -65.77
CA ALA A 15 -69.50 -57.00 -65.94
C ALA A 15 -68.40 -56.48 -64.96
N ARG A 16 -67.38 -56.03 -65.58
CA ARG A 16 -66.34 -55.20 -65.06
C ARG A 16 -66.82 -54.14 -64.08
N GLY A 17 -66.17 -54.02 -63.00
CA GLY A 17 -66.12 -52.87 -62.18
C GLY A 17 -64.68 -52.67 -61.64
N ASN A 18 -63.89 -51.99 -62.42
CA ASN A 18 -62.58 -51.46 -61.99
C ASN A 18 -62.80 -50.52 -60.84
N ALA A 19 -62.50 -50.94 -59.61
CA ALA A 19 -62.49 -50.11 -58.41
C ALA A 19 -61.41 -50.56 -57.38
N LEU A 20 -60.32 -51.16 -57.81
CA LEU A 20 -59.23 -51.63 -56.93
C LEU A 20 -57.86 -50.97 -57.22
N GLY A 21 -57.83 -49.95 -58.09
CA GLY A 21 -56.59 -49.26 -58.48
C GLY A 21 -56.31 -47.96 -57.81
N ASN A 22 -57.30 -47.35 -57.13
CA ASN A 22 -57.10 -46.05 -56.51
C ASN A 22 -56.75 -46.09 -55.00
N ASP A 23 -57.11 -47.16 -54.32
CA ASP A 23 -56.78 -47.31 -52.89
C ASP A 23 -55.31 -47.67 -52.66
N ASP A 24 -54.67 -48.38 -53.59
CA ASP A 24 -53.25 -48.74 -53.52
C ASP A 24 -52.35 -47.49 -53.79
N ALA A 25 -52.72 -46.61 -54.74
CA ALA A 25 -51.97 -45.43 -55.04
C ALA A 25 -52.06 -44.39 -53.91
N SER A 26 -53.24 -44.24 -53.30
CA SER A 26 -53.44 -43.36 -52.17
C SER A 26 -52.73 -43.85 -50.89
N SER A 27 -52.74 -45.17 -50.66
CA SER A 27 -52.05 -45.80 -49.56
C SER A 27 -50.51 -45.77 -49.74
N GLN A 28 -50.02 -45.94 -50.99
CA GLN A 28 -48.59 -45.73 -51.31
C GLN A 28 -48.15 -44.33 -51.16
N ALA A 29 -48.90 -43.30 -51.61
CA ALA A 29 -48.61 -41.91 -51.42
C ALA A 29 -48.64 -41.51 -49.96
N LEU A 30 -49.58 -42.06 -49.15
CA LEU A 30 -49.63 -41.88 -47.70
C LEU A 30 -48.40 -42.51 -46.98
N ASN A 31 -48.01 -43.73 -47.38
CA ASN A 31 -46.81 -44.37 -46.81
C ASN A 31 -45.52 -43.62 -47.19
N GLU A 32 -45.43 -43.11 -48.42
CA GLU A 32 -44.27 -42.36 -48.87
C GLU A 32 -44.19 -40.96 -48.18
N ALA A 33 -45.34 -40.30 -48.01
CA ALA A 33 -45.46 -39.07 -47.23
C ALA A 33 -45.16 -39.28 -45.73
N LEU A 34 -45.68 -40.40 -45.14
CA LEU A 34 -45.37 -40.79 -43.77
C LEU A 34 -43.89 -41.15 -43.61
N GLY A 35 -43.32 -41.88 -44.59
CA GLY A 35 -41.89 -42.21 -44.60
C GLY A 35 -40.97 -40.99 -44.63
N SER A 36 -41.27 -40.02 -45.51
CA SER A 36 -40.52 -38.82 -45.62
C SER A 36 -40.67 -37.94 -44.36
N SER A 37 -41.88 -37.84 -43.79
CA SER A 37 -42.12 -37.10 -42.55
C SER A 37 -41.40 -37.74 -41.34
N LEU A 38 -41.33 -39.05 -41.27
CA LEU A 38 -40.58 -39.77 -40.24
C LEU A 38 -39.07 -39.52 -40.34
N VAL A 39 -38.52 -39.38 -41.54
CA VAL A 39 -37.12 -39.05 -41.74
C VAL A 39 -36.84 -37.61 -41.25
N VAL A 40 -37.72 -36.67 -41.58
CA VAL A 40 -37.59 -35.29 -41.10
C VAL A 40 -37.74 -35.23 -39.58
N ILE A 41 -38.69 -35.94 -39.01
CA ILE A 41 -38.87 -35.99 -37.54
C ILE A 41 -37.64 -36.64 -36.87
N ARG A 42 -37.07 -37.71 -37.43
CA ARG A 42 -35.83 -38.31 -36.94
C ARG A 42 -34.65 -37.33 -36.99
N ALA A 43 -34.49 -36.64 -38.10
CA ALA A 43 -33.43 -35.65 -38.25
C ALA A 43 -33.59 -34.50 -37.22
N LEU A 44 -34.81 -34.01 -37.01
CA LEU A 44 -35.14 -32.98 -36.03
C LEU A 44 -34.88 -33.46 -34.60
N VAL A 45 -35.26 -34.70 -34.25
CA VAL A 45 -34.99 -35.29 -32.92
C VAL A 45 -33.48 -35.42 -32.69
N ILE A 46 -32.71 -35.89 -33.69
CA ILE A 46 -31.25 -35.98 -33.59
C ILE A 46 -30.62 -34.60 -33.41
N ALA A 47 -31.09 -33.57 -34.16
CA ALA A 47 -30.64 -32.21 -34.01
C ALA A 47 -30.97 -31.64 -32.64
N LEU A 48 -32.15 -31.91 -32.09
CA LEU A 48 -32.53 -31.52 -30.72
C LEU A 48 -31.66 -32.18 -29.66
N ILE A 49 -31.37 -33.47 -29.81
CA ILE A 49 -30.49 -34.21 -28.90
C ILE A 49 -29.06 -33.65 -28.99
N ALA A 50 -28.55 -33.34 -30.18
CA ALA A 50 -27.25 -32.72 -30.35
C ALA A 50 -27.19 -31.33 -29.71
N ALA A 51 -28.22 -30.49 -29.95
CA ALA A 51 -28.35 -29.18 -29.33
C ALA A 51 -28.42 -29.26 -27.80
N PHE A 52 -29.13 -30.26 -27.26
CA PHE A 52 -29.17 -30.53 -25.83
C PHE A 52 -27.77 -30.82 -25.26
N PHE A 53 -27.01 -31.71 -25.89
CA PHE A 53 -25.64 -32.02 -25.42
C PHE A 53 -24.68 -30.82 -25.55
N ILE A 54 -24.79 -30.00 -26.58
CA ILE A 54 -24.01 -28.77 -26.74
C ILE A 54 -24.37 -27.77 -25.63
N SER A 55 -25.65 -27.63 -25.28
CA SER A 55 -26.14 -26.78 -24.20
C SER A 55 -25.69 -27.22 -22.81
N CYS A 56 -25.24 -28.44 -22.64
CA CYS A 56 -24.72 -28.96 -21.37
C CYS A 56 -23.30 -28.48 -21.05
N ILE A 57 -22.61 -27.88 -22.00
CA ILE A 57 -21.22 -27.45 -21.84
C ILE A 57 -21.17 -25.96 -21.46
N PHE A 58 -20.50 -25.65 -20.35
CA PHE A 58 -20.22 -24.25 -19.94
C PHE A 58 -18.76 -24.03 -19.58
N THR A 59 -18.30 -22.82 -19.76
CA THR A 59 -16.92 -22.42 -19.49
C THR A 59 -16.89 -21.51 -18.25
N VAL A 60 -15.88 -21.71 -17.40
CA VAL A 60 -15.59 -20.87 -16.22
C VAL A 60 -14.33 -20.07 -16.50
N ASN A 61 -14.41 -18.75 -16.35
CA ASN A 61 -13.29 -17.84 -16.56
C ASN A 61 -12.21 -17.99 -15.48
N PRO A 62 -10.95 -17.51 -15.73
CA PRO A 62 -9.85 -17.65 -14.77
C PRO A 62 -10.09 -17.00 -13.40
N ASN A 63 -10.85 -15.90 -13.35
CA ASN A 63 -11.13 -15.14 -12.12
C ASN A 63 -12.50 -15.51 -11.51
N GLU A 64 -13.12 -16.59 -11.96
CA GLU A 64 -14.42 -17.03 -11.49
C GLU A 64 -14.36 -18.47 -10.99
N VAL A 65 -15.26 -18.79 -10.10
CA VAL A 65 -15.60 -20.15 -9.73
C VAL A 65 -17.08 -20.36 -9.97
N ALA A 66 -17.46 -21.56 -10.40
CA ALA A 66 -18.85 -21.90 -10.61
C ALA A 66 -19.29 -22.97 -9.63
N ILE A 67 -20.51 -22.83 -9.14
CA ILE A 67 -21.19 -23.83 -8.33
C ILE A 67 -22.42 -24.27 -9.11
N VAL A 68 -22.54 -25.58 -9.34
CA VAL A 68 -23.70 -26.16 -10.04
C VAL A 68 -24.74 -26.55 -9.02
N LEU A 69 -25.93 -25.99 -9.16
CA LEU A 69 -27.10 -26.34 -8.36
C LEU A 69 -28.00 -27.27 -9.15
N ARG A 70 -28.32 -28.43 -8.62
CA ARG A 70 -29.31 -29.32 -9.17
C ARG A 70 -30.60 -29.21 -8.39
N PHE A 71 -31.64 -28.73 -9.04
CA PHE A 71 -32.93 -28.43 -8.39
C PHE A 71 -32.75 -27.58 -7.13
N GLY A 72 -31.88 -26.56 -7.19
CA GLY A 72 -31.60 -25.62 -6.07
C GLY A 72 -30.63 -26.17 -5.00
N LYS A 73 -30.11 -27.40 -5.14
CA LYS A 73 -29.12 -27.95 -4.18
C LYS A 73 -27.73 -28.05 -4.83
N PRO A 74 -26.67 -27.64 -4.13
CA PRO A 74 -25.30 -27.74 -4.65
C PRO A 74 -24.91 -29.18 -4.90
N VAL A 75 -24.32 -29.43 -6.08
CA VAL A 75 -23.88 -30.78 -6.50
C VAL A 75 -22.45 -31.03 -6.03
N GLY A 76 -22.25 -32.06 -5.22
CA GLY A 76 -20.94 -32.45 -4.69
C GLY A 76 -20.81 -32.22 -3.20
N THR A 77 -19.61 -32.49 -2.64
CA THR A 77 -19.32 -32.31 -1.22
C THR A 77 -17.97 -31.60 -1.07
N GLY A 78 -17.90 -30.55 -0.24
CA GLY A 78 -16.68 -29.81 0.04
C GLY A 78 -16.04 -29.19 -1.22
N ALA A 79 -14.77 -29.41 -1.43
CA ALA A 79 -14.00 -28.82 -2.55
C ALA A 79 -14.51 -29.25 -3.95
N LYS A 80 -15.25 -30.35 -4.05
CA LYS A 80 -15.83 -30.83 -5.33
C LYS A 80 -17.06 -30.04 -5.78
N MET A 81 -17.68 -29.24 -4.89
CA MET A 81 -18.76 -28.33 -5.24
C MET A 81 -18.27 -27.18 -6.12
N ILE A 82 -17.01 -26.76 -5.95
CA ILE A 82 -16.43 -25.62 -6.62
C ILE A 82 -15.80 -26.06 -7.93
N LYS A 83 -16.36 -25.62 -9.05
CA LYS A 83 -15.77 -25.78 -10.39
C LYS A 83 -14.81 -24.62 -10.65
N LYS A 84 -13.52 -24.99 -10.79
CA LYS A 84 -12.44 -24.03 -11.13
C LYS A 84 -12.48 -23.67 -12.60
N GLN A 85 -11.60 -22.78 -13.03
CA GLN A 85 -11.43 -22.39 -14.44
C GLN A 85 -11.38 -23.61 -15.37
N GLY A 86 -12.04 -23.51 -16.53
CA GLY A 86 -12.05 -24.56 -17.56
C GLY A 86 -13.44 -24.91 -18.05
N LEU A 87 -13.49 -26.01 -18.82
CA LEU A 87 -14.69 -26.52 -19.43
C LEU A 87 -15.37 -27.54 -18.48
N HIS A 88 -16.65 -27.33 -18.21
CA HIS A 88 -17.43 -28.16 -17.30
C HIS A 88 -18.75 -28.54 -17.93
N PHE A 89 -19.33 -29.60 -17.39
CA PHE A 89 -20.61 -30.14 -17.82
C PHE A 89 -21.68 -29.90 -16.76
N ALA A 90 -22.82 -29.32 -17.17
CA ALA A 90 -24.03 -29.18 -16.36
C ALA A 90 -25.25 -29.41 -17.26
N MET A 91 -26.32 -29.91 -16.70
CA MET A 91 -27.57 -30.06 -17.47
C MET A 91 -28.19 -28.67 -17.74
N PRO A 92 -28.90 -28.49 -18.86
CA PRO A 92 -29.58 -27.23 -19.14
C PRO A 92 -30.69 -26.95 -18.14
N GLN A 93 -31.03 -25.68 -17.98
CA GLN A 93 -32.17 -25.25 -17.17
C GLN A 93 -33.45 -25.99 -17.66
N PRO A 94 -34.33 -26.42 -16.75
CA PRO A 94 -34.40 -26.08 -15.28
C PRO A 94 -33.71 -27.09 -14.36
N ILE A 95 -32.95 -28.06 -14.87
CA ILE A 95 -32.36 -29.13 -14.06
C ILE A 95 -31.17 -28.65 -13.25
N ASP A 96 -30.19 -28.06 -13.93
CA ASP A 96 -29.00 -27.51 -13.30
C ASP A 96 -28.95 -25.97 -13.51
N GLU A 97 -28.61 -25.26 -12.45
CA GLU A 97 -28.34 -23.83 -12.46
C GLU A 97 -26.86 -23.58 -12.13
N VAL A 98 -26.19 -22.76 -12.91
CA VAL A 98 -24.77 -22.43 -12.70
C VAL A 98 -24.64 -21.07 -12.08
N VAL A 99 -24.28 -21.03 -10.79
CA VAL A 99 -23.98 -19.80 -10.06
C VAL A 99 -22.50 -19.48 -10.21
N ARG A 100 -22.16 -18.34 -10.84
CA ARG A 100 -20.79 -17.87 -11.04
C ARG A 100 -20.45 -16.85 -9.97
N ILE A 101 -19.32 -17.04 -9.31
CA ILE A 101 -18.83 -16.16 -8.24
C ILE A 101 -17.44 -15.69 -8.65
N ARG A 102 -17.22 -14.38 -8.64
CA ARG A 102 -15.88 -13.80 -8.87
C ARG A 102 -14.97 -14.16 -7.70
N ASN A 103 -13.97 -14.96 -8.00
CA ASN A 103 -12.98 -15.40 -7.00
C ASN A 103 -11.62 -14.88 -7.43
N GLY A 104 -10.93 -14.20 -6.52
CA GLY A 104 -9.61 -13.60 -6.80
C GLY A 104 -9.64 -12.08 -7.00
N GLU A 105 -10.80 -11.48 -7.14
CA GLU A 105 -10.94 -10.01 -7.14
C GLU A 105 -11.17 -9.50 -5.73
N THR A 106 -10.59 -8.33 -5.44
CA THR A 106 -10.87 -7.59 -4.21
C THR A 106 -12.14 -6.78 -4.41
N LEU A 107 -13.15 -7.09 -3.61
CA LEU A 107 -14.41 -6.37 -3.60
C LEU A 107 -14.35 -5.24 -2.56
N THR A 108 -15.00 -4.12 -2.83
CA THR A 108 -15.02 -2.96 -1.93
C THR A 108 -16.44 -2.66 -1.49
N VAL A 109 -16.62 -2.48 -0.20
CA VAL A 109 -17.84 -1.95 0.41
C VAL A 109 -17.50 -0.64 1.09
N THR A 110 -18.22 0.42 0.74
CA THR A 110 -18.02 1.75 1.32
C THR A 110 -19.28 2.16 2.07
N THR A 111 -19.11 2.71 3.26
CA THR A 111 -20.19 3.30 4.05
C THR A 111 -20.10 4.82 4.06
N PHE A 112 -21.26 5.44 3.86
CA PHE A 112 -21.47 6.86 4.01
C PHE A 112 -22.52 7.15 5.11
N THR A 113 -22.98 6.12 5.81
CA THR A 113 -24.03 6.29 6.83
C THR A 113 -23.61 7.25 7.94
N PRO A 114 -22.39 7.19 8.50
CA PRO A 114 -21.93 8.14 9.51
C PRO A 114 -21.17 9.34 8.91
N TRP A 115 -21.51 9.73 7.69
CA TRP A 115 -20.90 10.85 6.98
C TRP A 115 -21.92 11.96 6.72
N PHE A 116 -21.44 13.17 6.50
CA PHE A 116 -22.32 14.28 6.10
C PHE A 116 -22.93 14.02 4.72
N GLN A 117 -24.06 14.69 4.46
CA GLN A 117 -24.77 14.52 3.19
C GLN A 117 -23.94 15.11 2.05
N LEU A 118 -23.58 14.26 1.09
CA LEU A 118 -22.89 14.66 -0.12
C LEU A 118 -23.90 15.05 -1.19
N SER A 119 -23.64 16.16 -1.89
CA SER A 119 -24.36 16.52 -3.11
C SER A 119 -24.07 15.52 -4.23
N GLN A 120 -25.01 15.40 -5.19
CA GLN A 120 -24.79 14.54 -6.36
C GLN A 120 -23.55 14.94 -7.16
N ASP A 121 -23.23 16.23 -7.24
CA ASP A 121 -22.05 16.75 -7.92
C ASP A 121 -20.75 16.36 -7.20
N GLU A 122 -20.73 16.31 -5.87
CA GLU A 122 -19.61 15.86 -5.06
C GLU A 122 -19.36 14.37 -5.20
N LEU A 123 -20.42 13.57 -5.28
CA LEU A 123 -20.34 12.13 -5.56
C LEU A 123 -19.74 11.85 -6.95
N MET A 124 -20.09 12.68 -7.94
CA MET A 124 -19.60 12.55 -9.31
C MET A 124 -18.15 13.03 -9.49
N THR A 125 -17.75 14.09 -8.78
CA THR A 125 -16.41 14.68 -8.87
C THR A 125 -15.39 14.03 -7.94
N GLY A 126 -15.82 13.14 -7.05
CA GLY A 126 -14.94 12.50 -6.07
C GLY A 126 -14.38 13.46 -5.01
N LYS A 127 -14.81 14.71 -4.98
CA LYS A 127 -14.49 15.67 -3.92
C LYS A 127 -15.33 15.35 -2.69
N LEU A 128 -14.76 14.57 -1.81
CA LEU A 128 -15.42 14.06 -0.61
C LEU A 128 -15.21 14.96 0.63
N GLU A 129 -14.66 16.12 0.42
CA GLU A 129 -14.35 17.09 1.47
C GLU A 129 -15.46 18.14 1.58
N GLY A 130 -16.63 17.78 2.02
CA GLY A 130 -17.74 18.62 2.45
C GLY A 130 -17.59 20.15 2.46
N GLU A 131 -17.16 20.75 1.34
CA GLU A 131 -17.20 22.21 1.19
C GLU A 131 -18.62 22.74 0.88
N ALA A 132 -19.53 21.84 0.53
CA ALA A 132 -20.85 22.22 0.03
C ALA A 132 -22.01 21.99 1.00
N SER A 133 -21.76 21.80 2.28
CA SER A 133 -22.87 21.96 3.23
C SER A 133 -23.29 23.42 3.25
N ASN A 134 -24.40 23.68 2.61
CA ASN A 134 -25.06 24.97 2.47
C ASN A 134 -24.85 25.91 3.66
N GLY A 135 -23.75 26.64 3.68
CA GLY A 135 -23.48 27.93 4.32
C GLY A 135 -23.83 28.18 5.78
N THR A 136 -24.50 27.30 6.49
CA THR A 136 -24.95 27.58 7.86
C THR A 136 -23.98 27.06 8.96
N GLY A 137 -22.99 26.23 8.59
CA GLY A 137 -22.01 25.68 9.57
C GLY A 137 -22.61 24.85 10.71
N ARG A 138 -23.93 24.64 10.68
CA ARG A 138 -24.65 23.87 11.70
C ARG A 138 -24.93 22.46 11.20
N LEU A 139 -24.58 21.48 12.03
CA LEU A 139 -24.94 20.09 11.79
C LEU A 139 -26.47 19.96 11.79
N ASN A 140 -27.04 19.34 10.75
CA ASN A 140 -28.41 18.89 10.74
C ASN A 140 -28.50 17.41 11.15
N PRO A 141 -28.78 17.10 12.43
CA PRO A 141 -28.77 15.71 12.93
C PRO A 141 -29.77 14.78 12.24
N ALA A 142 -30.79 15.34 11.59
CA ALA A 142 -31.80 14.56 10.88
C ALA A 142 -31.36 14.16 9.46
N ALA A 143 -30.45 14.92 8.84
CA ALA A 143 -30.01 14.72 7.46
C ALA A 143 -28.55 14.25 7.37
N GLU A 144 -27.71 14.64 8.32
CA GLU A 144 -26.29 14.37 8.30
C GLU A 144 -25.92 13.20 9.22
N GLY A 145 -25.30 12.16 8.63
CA GLY A 145 -24.79 11.04 9.40
C GLY A 145 -23.62 11.44 10.27
N HIS A 146 -23.64 10.98 11.51
CA HIS A 146 -22.60 11.29 12.50
C HIS A 146 -22.43 10.14 13.48
N VAL A 147 -21.32 10.16 14.20
CA VAL A 147 -21.02 9.21 15.29
C VAL A 147 -20.78 9.98 16.56
N LEU A 148 -21.31 9.48 17.68
CA LEU A 148 -21.02 10.01 19.00
C LEU A 148 -19.80 9.30 19.58
N THR A 149 -18.88 10.08 20.13
CA THR A 149 -17.69 9.61 20.83
C THR A 149 -17.95 9.46 22.33
N ALA A 150 -17.03 8.81 23.05
CA ALA A 150 -17.14 8.58 24.49
C ALA A 150 -17.26 9.87 25.33
N ASP A 151 -16.71 10.96 24.82
CA ASP A 151 -16.77 12.30 25.44
C ASP A 151 -17.98 13.14 24.99
N GLY A 152 -18.95 12.53 24.30
CA GLY A 152 -20.16 13.18 23.84
C GLY A 152 -20.01 14.12 22.66
N ASN A 153 -18.86 14.10 21.99
CA ASN A 153 -18.60 14.89 20.79
C ASN A 153 -19.07 14.17 19.52
N ILE A 154 -19.31 14.94 18.48
CA ILE A 154 -19.73 14.47 17.16
C ILE A 154 -18.54 14.38 16.24
N VAL A 155 -18.42 13.25 15.52
CA VAL A 155 -17.41 13.02 14.49
C VAL A 155 -18.07 12.41 13.25
N HIS A 156 -17.67 12.82 12.08
CA HIS A 156 -18.05 12.17 10.85
C HIS A 156 -17.02 11.10 10.48
N VAL A 157 -17.50 9.91 10.14
CA VAL A 157 -16.67 8.76 9.81
C VAL A 157 -17.12 8.20 8.48
N ARG A 158 -16.21 8.09 7.53
CA ARG A 158 -16.44 7.32 6.32
C ARG A 158 -15.62 6.06 6.40
N GLY A 159 -16.13 4.98 5.88
CA GLY A 159 -15.37 3.74 5.90
C GLY A 159 -15.38 3.03 4.56
N SER A 160 -14.26 2.42 4.19
CA SER A 160 -14.19 1.47 3.10
C SER A 160 -13.50 0.19 3.55
N VAL A 161 -14.11 -0.93 3.18
CA VAL A 161 -13.59 -2.28 3.44
C VAL A 161 -13.32 -2.96 2.12
N LYS A 162 -12.07 -3.33 1.90
CA LYS A 162 -11.67 -4.19 0.79
C LYS A 162 -11.58 -5.63 1.31
N TYR A 163 -12.33 -6.51 0.69
CA TYR A 163 -12.41 -7.91 1.10
C TYR A 163 -12.33 -8.86 -0.08
N ARG A 164 -11.94 -10.07 0.21
CA ARG A 164 -11.78 -11.17 -0.74
C ARG A 164 -12.64 -12.36 -0.31
N ILE A 165 -13.20 -13.08 -1.28
CA ILE A 165 -13.95 -14.29 -1.02
C ILE A 165 -12.96 -15.44 -0.79
N ILE A 166 -13.05 -16.12 0.37
CA ILE A 166 -12.24 -17.30 0.69
C ILE A 166 -13.05 -18.56 0.49
N ASP A 167 -14.30 -18.55 0.95
CA ASP A 167 -15.25 -19.65 0.78
C ASP A 167 -16.42 -19.19 -0.09
N PRO A 168 -16.38 -19.51 -1.39
CA PRO A 168 -17.45 -19.16 -2.32
C PRO A 168 -18.79 -19.82 -1.99
N VAL A 169 -18.78 -20.98 -1.33
CA VAL A 169 -20.03 -21.69 -0.96
C VAL A 169 -20.73 -20.96 0.16
N ALA A 170 -19.99 -20.63 1.24
CA ALA A 170 -20.53 -19.85 2.34
C ALA A 170 -21.00 -18.47 1.87
N PHE A 171 -20.22 -17.81 1.01
CA PHE A 171 -20.56 -16.51 0.43
C PHE A 171 -21.88 -16.52 -0.36
N ALA A 172 -22.11 -17.55 -1.19
CA ALA A 172 -23.26 -17.58 -2.09
C ALA A 172 -24.55 -18.11 -1.45
N PHE A 173 -24.42 -19.00 -0.44
CA PHE A 173 -25.59 -19.76 0.04
C PHE A 173 -25.97 -19.50 1.49
N ASN A 174 -25.07 -18.95 2.33
CA ASN A 174 -25.44 -18.67 3.72
C ASN A 174 -26.33 -17.43 3.84
N PHE A 175 -26.18 -16.46 2.92
CA PHE A 175 -26.91 -15.20 2.99
C PHE A 175 -27.32 -14.70 1.62
N THR A 176 -28.43 -14.00 1.55
CA THR A 176 -28.95 -13.41 0.29
C THR A 176 -28.04 -12.29 -0.24
N SER A 177 -27.41 -11.50 0.64
CA SER A 177 -26.49 -10.41 0.27
C SER A 177 -25.43 -10.22 1.32
N VAL A 178 -24.27 -10.83 1.11
CA VAL A 178 -23.11 -10.71 2.01
C VAL A 178 -22.59 -9.26 2.05
N SER A 179 -22.62 -8.54 0.91
CA SER A 179 -22.16 -7.15 0.85
C SER A 179 -22.98 -6.23 1.75
N ASN A 180 -24.31 -6.35 1.74
CA ASN A 180 -25.19 -5.54 2.61
C ASN A 180 -25.01 -5.91 4.09
N LEU A 181 -24.85 -7.20 4.35
CA LEU A 181 -24.64 -7.68 5.70
C LEU A 181 -23.28 -7.21 6.26
N LEU A 182 -22.23 -7.24 5.43
CA LEU A 182 -20.93 -6.71 5.78
C LEU A 182 -20.99 -5.19 6.01
N LEU A 183 -21.73 -4.45 5.17
CA LEU A 183 -21.95 -3.01 5.33
C LEU A 183 -22.60 -2.71 6.70
N ASN A 184 -23.65 -3.42 7.06
CA ASN A 184 -24.34 -3.24 8.32
C ASN A 184 -23.45 -3.59 9.53
N ALA A 185 -22.68 -4.67 9.42
CA ALA A 185 -21.73 -5.06 10.45
C ALA A 185 -20.61 -4.02 10.61
N PHE A 186 -20.14 -3.47 9.50
CA PHE A 186 -19.14 -2.42 9.48
C PHE A 186 -19.65 -1.13 10.15
N ASN A 187 -20.86 -0.70 9.78
CA ASN A 187 -21.50 0.44 10.45
C ASN A 187 -21.62 0.20 11.96
N ASN A 188 -22.09 -0.97 12.36
CA ASN A 188 -22.18 -1.32 13.78
C ASN A 188 -20.81 -1.30 14.48
N ALA A 189 -19.76 -1.80 13.83
CA ALA A 189 -18.41 -1.77 14.36
C ALA A 189 -17.92 -0.32 14.54
N ILE A 190 -18.18 0.57 13.57
CA ILE A 190 -17.82 2.00 13.64
C ILE A 190 -18.52 2.65 14.85
N TYR A 191 -19.86 2.53 14.95
CA TYR A 191 -20.62 3.17 16.03
C TYR A 191 -20.21 2.66 17.42
N ARG A 192 -20.03 1.36 17.57
CA ARG A 192 -19.60 0.77 18.85
C ARG A 192 -18.19 1.15 19.25
N THR A 193 -17.27 1.22 18.29
CA THR A 193 -15.90 1.60 18.58
C THR A 193 -15.81 3.08 18.91
N ALA A 194 -16.50 3.94 18.19
CA ALA A 194 -16.49 5.38 18.44
C ALA A 194 -17.04 5.73 19.83
N ALA A 195 -18.05 5.02 20.30
CA ALA A 195 -18.56 5.21 21.66
C ALA A 195 -17.55 4.87 22.78
N GLY A 196 -16.46 4.18 22.47
CA GLY A 196 -15.37 3.86 23.39
C GLY A 196 -14.15 4.79 23.29
N PHE A 197 -14.06 5.64 22.26
CA PHE A 197 -12.93 6.53 22.01
C PHE A 197 -13.33 8.00 22.21
N LYS A 198 -12.38 8.84 22.64
CA LYS A 198 -12.58 10.30 22.68
C LYS A 198 -12.44 10.88 21.27
N ALA A 199 -13.06 12.02 21.01
CA ALA A 199 -12.99 12.69 19.71
C ALA A 199 -11.56 12.98 19.26
N ASP A 200 -10.72 13.45 20.17
CA ASP A 200 -9.29 13.70 19.89
C ASP A 200 -8.53 12.44 19.45
N ASP A 201 -8.84 11.29 20.06
CA ASP A 201 -8.22 10.03 19.72
C ASP A 201 -8.66 9.56 18.33
N VAL A 202 -9.95 9.70 18.02
CA VAL A 202 -10.52 9.34 16.73
C VAL A 202 -9.97 10.22 15.60
N LEU A 203 -9.82 11.53 15.86
CA LEU A 203 -9.46 12.51 14.83
C LEU A 203 -7.96 12.63 14.60
N TYR A 204 -7.13 12.57 15.68
CA TYR A 204 -5.72 12.98 15.60
C TYR A 204 -4.74 12.08 16.35
N LYS A 205 -5.02 11.71 17.60
CA LYS A 205 -4.01 11.11 18.49
C LYS A 205 -3.85 9.60 18.29
N ASN A 206 -4.96 8.88 18.12
CA ASN A 206 -4.98 7.41 18.06
C ASN A 206 -5.88 6.88 16.95
N THR A 207 -5.81 7.50 15.76
CA THR A 207 -6.60 7.10 14.58
C THR A 207 -6.33 5.65 14.17
N GLU A 208 -5.08 5.20 14.31
CA GLU A 208 -4.70 3.82 14.01
C GLU A 208 -5.29 2.82 15.02
N GLY A 209 -5.28 3.14 16.31
CA GLY A 209 -5.95 2.32 17.33
C GLY A 209 -7.45 2.20 17.08
N PHE A 210 -8.08 3.30 16.69
CA PHE A 210 -9.50 3.32 16.30
C PHE A 210 -9.76 2.40 15.10
N ARG A 211 -8.94 2.50 14.05
CA ARG A 211 -9.03 1.65 12.85
C ARG A 211 -8.85 0.16 13.19
N LEU A 212 -7.83 -0.17 13.99
CA LEU A 212 -7.54 -1.54 14.39
C LEU A 212 -8.66 -2.17 15.21
N GLU A 213 -9.27 -1.43 16.15
CA GLU A 213 -10.38 -1.92 16.95
C GLU A 213 -11.61 -2.20 16.08
N ILE A 214 -11.90 -1.33 15.09
CA ILE A 214 -12.97 -1.57 14.11
C ILE A 214 -12.67 -2.84 13.30
N ALA A 215 -11.43 -3.00 12.83
CA ALA A 215 -11.01 -4.16 12.05
C ALA A 215 -11.18 -5.45 12.84
N GLN A 216 -10.78 -5.45 14.10
CA GLN A 216 -10.90 -6.60 14.99
C GLN A 216 -12.37 -6.98 15.21
N ARG A 217 -13.21 -6.01 15.58
CA ARG A 217 -14.66 -6.24 15.77
C ARG A 217 -15.33 -6.79 14.52
N LEU A 218 -14.97 -6.26 13.37
CA LEU A 218 -15.52 -6.70 12.10
C LEU A 218 -15.03 -8.10 11.73
N GLN A 219 -13.75 -8.42 11.95
CA GLN A 219 -13.21 -9.77 11.73
C GLN A 219 -13.86 -10.81 12.64
N ASP A 220 -14.04 -10.49 13.93
CA ASP A 220 -14.71 -11.35 14.90
C ASP A 220 -16.16 -11.62 14.50
N TRP A 221 -16.83 -10.60 13.97
CA TRP A 221 -18.20 -10.74 13.50
C TRP A 221 -18.27 -11.60 12.24
N ILE A 222 -17.38 -11.39 11.25
CA ILE A 222 -17.27 -12.21 10.02
C ILE A 222 -17.03 -13.68 10.36
N ALA A 223 -16.13 -13.95 11.32
CA ALA A 223 -15.82 -15.30 11.76
C ALA A 223 -17.02 -15.99 12.40
N ARG A 224 -17.74 -15.29 13.27
CA ARG A 224 -18.96 -15.82 13.92
C ARG A 224 -20.11 -16.05 12.94
N ALA A 225 -20.26 -15.14 11.97
CA ALA A 225 -21.32 -15.23 10.96
C ALA A 225 -20.97 -16.21 9.81
N GLN A 226 -19.75 -16.69 9.74
CA GLN A 226 -19.26 -17.60 8.66
C GLN A 226 -19.57 -17.07 7.26
N LEU A 227 -19.23 -15.81 7.00
CA LEU A 227 -19.51 -15.16 5.71
C LEU A 227 -18.66 -15.66 4.54
N GLY A 228 -17.60 -16.41 4.80
CA GLY A 228 -16.70 -16.91 3.77
C GLY A 228 -15.82 -15.80 3.13
N VAL A 229 -15.65 -14.65 3.78
CA VAL A 229 -14.85 -13.52 3.31
C VAL A 229 -13.69 -13.19 4.27
N LYS A 230 -12.65 -12.58 3.74
CA LYS A 230 -11.52 -12.04 4.52
C LYS A 230 -11.30 -10.58 4.18
N ILE A 231 -11.07 -9.77 5.20
CA ILE A 231 -10.71 -8.37 5.03
C ILE A 231 -9.23 -8.29 4.63
N ASP A 232 -8.94 -7.56 3.56
CA ASP A 232 -7.58 -7.27 3.11
C ASP A 232 -7.14 -5.87 3.56
N LEU A 233 -8.04 -4.89 3.46
CA LEU A 233 -7.76 -3.50 3.84
C LEU A 233 -9.00 -2.85 4.42
N LEU A 234 -8.80 -2.07 5.46
CA LEU A 234 -9.82 -1.24 6.09
C LEU A 234 -9.32 0.20 6.14
N GLU A 235 -10.07 1.11 5.56
CA GLU A 235 -9.82 2.55 5.60
C GLU A 235 -10.98 3.23 6.32
N VAL A 236 -10.65 4.09 7.29
CA VAL A 236 -11.65 4.77 8.13
C VAL A 236 -11.25 6.24 8.31
N PRO A 237 -11.33 7.06 7.26
CA PRO A 237 -11.10 8.49 7.39
C PRO A 237 -12.17 9.13 8.28
N THR A 238 -11.71 10.00 9.17
CA THR A 238 -12.52 10.68 10.16
C THR A 238 -12.34 12.19 10.03
N ILE A 239 -13.40 12.95 10.29
CA ILE A 239 -13.37 14.39 10.18
C ILE A 239 -14.25 15.02 11.27
N ALA A 240 -13.81 16.15 11.81
CA ALA A 240 -14.63 16.96 12.71
C ALA A 240 -15.74 17.68 11.95
N PRO A 241 -16.90 17.95 12.59
CA PRO A 241 -17.92 18.80 12.00
C PRO A 241 -17.37 20.15 11.53
N LEU A 242 -17.88 20.67 10.43
CA LEU A 242 -17.40 21.90 9.79
C LEU A 242 -17.33 23.08 10.76
N SER A 243 -18.32 23.22 11.64
CA SER A 243 -18.41 24.31 12.60
C SER A 243 -17.29 24.38 13.63
N VAL A 244 -16.64 23.26 13.94
CA VAL A 244 -15.58 23.16 14.96
C VAL A 244 -14.23 22.78 14.37
N ARG A 245 -14.17 22.45 13.09
CA ARG A 245 -12.94 22.00 12.40
C ARG A 245 -11.80 22.99 12.55
N GLU A 246 -12.07 24.28 12.33
CA GLU A 246 -11.07 25.35 12.44
C GLU A 246 -10.46 25.40 13.85
N ALA A 247 -11.30 25.32 14.90
CA ALA A 247 -10.84 25.31 16.29
C ALA A 247 -9.94 24.09 16.59
N PHE A 248 -10.31 22.90 16.13
CA PHE A 248 -9.49 21.70 16.29
C PHE A 248 -8.15 21.82 15.55
N VAL A 249 -8.15 22.34 14.33
CA VAL A 249 -6.91 22.58 13.55
C VAL A 249 -5.99 23.56 14.30
N GLN A 250 -6.53 24.63 14.87
CA GLN A 250 -5.75 25.60 15.65
C GLN A 250 -5.14 24.96 16.90
N VAL A 251 -5.91 24.15 17.64
CA VAL A 251 -5.40 23.45 18.84
C VAL A 251 -4.29 22.47 18.44
N THR A 252 -4.51 21.66 17.40
CA THR A 252 -3.50 20.71 16.92
C THR A 252 -2.23 21.42 16.45
N LYS A 253 -2.37 22.54 15.75
CA LYS A 253 -1.24 23.39 15.34
C LYS A 253 -0.47 23.93 16.54
N ALA A 254 -1.16 24.43 17.56
CA ALA A 254 -0.54 24.94 18.79
C ALA A 254 0.22 23.85 19.56
N GLU A 255 -0.31 22.63 19.64
CA GLU A 255 0.37 21.47 20.23
C GLU A 255 1.62 21.05 19.42
N LEU A 256 1.52 21.06 18.10
CA LEU A 256 2.65 20.77 17.21
C LEU A 256 3.74 21.82 17.35
N ASP A 257 3.38 23.12 17.34
CA ASP A 257 4.30 24.23 17.52
C ASP A 257 5.00 24.16 18.89
N ARG A 258 4.26 23.84 19.95
CA ARG A 258 4.84 23.62 21.28
C ARG A 258 5.85 22.47 21.28
N THR A 259 5.48 21.34 20.70
CA THR A 259 6.35 20.15 20.63
C THR A 259 7.61 20.44 19.81
N THR A 260 7.45 21.13 18.70
CA THR A 260 8.58 21.55 17.83
C THR A 260 9.53 22.47 18.58
N ARG A 261 9.01 23.47 19.31
CA ARG A 261 9.85 24.38 20.12
C ARG A 261 10.61 23.63 21.22
N ILE A 262 9.96 22.68 21.90
CA ILE A 262 10.61 21.86 22.92
C ILE A 262 11.74 21.03 22.29
N LYS A 263 11.48 20.37 21.18
CA LYS A 263 12.48 19.55 20.48
C LYS A 263 13.65 20.38 19.94
N GLN A 264 13.36 21.58 19.47
CA GLN A 264 14.40 22.50 19.03
C GLN A 264 15.27 22.96 20.20
N ALA A 265 14.68 23.36 21.32
CA ALA A 265 15.43 23.74 22.52
C ALA A 265 16.26 22.58 23.09
N GLU A 266 15.75 21.35 23.10
CA GLU A 266 16.50 20.14 23.47
C GLU A 266 17.69 19.91 22.51
N GLY A 267 17.48 20.13 21.22
CA GLY A 267 18.52 20.05 20.18
C GLY A 267 19.62 21.09 20.40
N ASP A 268 19.24 22.34 20.59
CA ASP A 268 20.16 23.45 20.81
C ASP A 268 20.97 23.26 22.12
N ALA A 269 20.33 22.81 23.18
CA ALA A 269 21.00 22.45 24.44
C ALA A 269 22.01 21.32 24.25
N SER A 270 21.65 20.28 23.54
CA SER A 270 22.55 19.16 23.23
C SER A 270 23.72 19.58 22.33
N GLU A 271 23.48 20.47 21.37
CA GLU A 271 24.54 21.04 20.52
C GLU A 271 25.52 21.88 21.34
N THR A 272 24.99 22.76 22.20
CA THR A 272 25.82 23.60 23.10
C THR A 272 26.69 22.76 24.02
N LEU A 273 26.11 21.71 24.61
CA LEU A 273 26.84 20.80 25.47
C LEU A 273 27.99 20.09 24.73
N ARG A 274 27.69 19.56 23.52
CA ARG A 274 28.71 18.90 22.69
C ARG A 274 29.82 19.83 22.24
N LYS A 275 29.49 21.11 21.93
CA LYS A 275 30.49 22.13 21.59
C LYS A 275 31.39 22.41 22.79
N ALA A 276 30.83 22.60 23.97
CA ALA A 276 31.62 22.82 25.20
C ALA A 276 32.53 21.63 25.56
N GLU A 277 32.02 20.40 25.40
CA GLU A 277 32.84 19.21 25.58
C GLU A 277 33.98 19.11 24.56
N ALA A 278 33.70 19.42 23.29
CA ALA A 278 34.72 19.44 22.23
C ALA A 278 35.80 20.46 22.50
N GLU A 279 35.43 21.71 22.88
CA GLU A 279 36.35 22.76 23.25
C GLU A 279 37.20 22.37 24.48
N SER A 280 36.59 21.81 25.49
CA SER A 280 37.30 21.28 26.67
C SER A 280 38.34 20.24 26.30
N ARG A 281 38.00 19.27 25.48
CA ARG A 281 38.92 18.25 24.99
C ARG A 281 40.03 18.85 24.12
N GLU A 282 39.72 19.82 23.32
CA GLU A 282 40.71 20.53 22.49
C GLU A 282 41.73 21.26 23.36
N ILE A 283 41.31 21.98 24.41
CA ILE A 283 42.19 22.68 25.35
C ILE A 283 43.11 21.66 26.07
N LEU A 284 42.54 20.57 26.57
CA LEU A 284 43.31 19.50 27.19
C LEU A 284 44.36 18.91 26.26
N ASN A 285 43.96 18.59 25.02
CA ASN A 285 44.86 18.01 24.02
C ASN A 285 45.97 18.99 23.62
N ARG A 286 45.66 20.29 23.46
CA ARG A 286 46.69 21.32 23.22
C ARG A 286 47.66 21.39 24.38
N GLY A 287 47.18 21.34 25.64
CA GLY A 287 48.05 21.31 26.82
C GLY A 287 48.97 20.09 26.86
N ILE A 288 48.44 18.92 26.55
CA ILE A 288 49.23 17.68 26.48
C ILE A 288 50.29 17.76 25.38
N ILE A 289 49.91 18.25 24.18
CA ILE A 289 50.83 18.40 23.06
C ILE A 289 51.94 19.38 23.39
N ALA A 290 51.59 20.55 23.98
CA ALA A 290 52.57 21.58 24.37
C ALA A 290 53.52 21.04 25.44
N SER A 291 53.01 20.32 26.46
CA SER A 291 53.82 19.66 27.46
C SER A 291 54.81 18.61 26.84
N ASN A 292 54.31 17.74 25.97
CA ASN A 292 55.15 16.75 25.32
C ASN A 292 56.21 17.39 24.40
N GLN A 293 55.88 18.48 23.71
CA GLN A 293 56.84 19.22 22.90
C GLN A 293 57.92 19.86 23.76
N LEU A 294 57.54 20.46 24.90
CA LEU A 294 58.52 21.04 25.85
C LEU A 294 59.45 19.98 26.41
N VAL A 295 58.90 18.87 26.85
CA VAL A 295 59.70 17.71 27.40
C VAL A 295 60.63 17.18 26.30
N ALA A 296 60.16 17.00 25.08
CA ALA A 296 60.96 16.51 23.97
C ALA A 296 62.09 17.51 23.61
N ALA A 297 61.79 18.82 23.60
CA ALA A 297 62.78 19.88 23.34
C ALA A 297 63.88 19.88 24.44
N VAL A 298 63.46 19.90 25.71
CA VAL A 298 64.43 19.92 26.84
C VAL A 298 65.24 18.64 26.85
N SER A 299 64.64 17.49 26.62
CA SER A 299 65.35 16.19 26.51
C SER A 299 66.33 16.19 25.34
N GLY A 300 65.92 16.71 24.18
CA GLY A 300 66.79 16.84 23.00
C GLY A 300 67.97 17.76 23.27
N ASP A 301 67.75 18.89 23.92
CA ASP A 301 68.81 19.83 24.32
C ASP A 301 69.77 19.24 25.34
N ALA A 302 69.27 18.51 26.37
CA ALA A 302 70.06 17.79 27.33
C ALA A 302 70.95 16.70 26.71
N ASP A 303 70.36 15.92 25.78
CA ASP A 303 71.11 14.89 25.04
C ASP A 303 72.13 15.48 24.07
N SER A 304 71.80 16.60 23.44
CA SER A 304 72.76 17.34 22.65
C SER A 304 73.93 17.87 23.48
N PHE A 305 73.62 18.47 24.63
CA PHE A 305 74.65 18.91 25.57
C PHE A 305 75.51 17.77 26.08
N ARG A 306 74.93 16.64 26.48
CA ARG A 306 75.61 15.43 26.90
C ARG A 306 76.60 14.91 25.84
N LYS A 307 76.20 14.93 24.56
CA LYS A 307 77.06 14.50 23.43
C LYS A 307 78.16 15.48 23.13
N GLN A 308 77.94 16.79 23.36
CA GLN A 308 78.91 17.86 23.09
C GLN A 308 79.92 18.02 24.25
N LEU A 309 79.57 17.73 25.50
CA LEU A 309 80.41 17.90 26.66
C LEU A 309 81.79 17.18 26.56
N PRO A 310 81.92 15.95 26.08
CA PRO A 310 83.25 15.32 25.91
C PRO A 310 84.16 16.04 24.92
N TYR A 311 83.60 16.63 23.88
CA TYR A 311 84.39 17.39 22.89
C TYR A 311 84.84 18.72 23.45
N TYR A 312 84.00 19.41 24.25
CA TYR A 312 84.40 20.61 24.98
C TYR A 312 85.51 20.32 26.02
N LEU A 313 85.41 19.24 26.76
CA LEU A 313 86.40 18.88 27.78
C LEU A 313 87.76 18.50 27.17
N LYS A 314 87.80 18.03 25.92
CA LYS A 314 89.01 17.65 25.19
C LYS A 314 89.83 18.88 24.70
N ASP A 315 89.18 19.86 24.13
CA ASP A 315 89.79 21.14 23.68
C ASP A 315 88.74 22.27 23.69
N PRO A 316 88.68 23.08 24.79
CA PRO A 316 87.68 24.10 24.96
C PRO A 316 87.81 25.26 23.94
N GLU A 317 89.03 25.63 23.57
CA GLU A 317 89.23 26.78 22.66
C GLU A 317 88.85 26.45 21.23
N LEU A 318 89.21 25.26 20.76
CA LEU A 318 88.82 24.78 19.45
C LEU A 318 87.28 24.62 19.36
N TYR A 319 86.65 24.06 20.38
CA TYR A 319 85.23 23.89 20.47
C TYR A 319 84.46 25.23 20.41
N ARG A 320 84.91 26.23 21.19
CA ARG A 320 84.35 27.58 21.17
C ARG A 320 84.43 28.23 19.78
N THR A 321 85.59 28.17 19.15
CA THR A 321 85.82 28.73 17.81
C THR A 321 84.90 28.08 16.81
N ARG A 322 84.74 26.75 16.86
CA ARG A 322 83.86 26.03 15.97
C ARG A 322 82.40 26.42 16.17
N VAL A 323 81.87 26.40 17.40
CA VAL A 323 80.48 26.77 17.70
C VAL A 323 80.19 28.22 17.29
N LEU A 324 81.15 29.12 17.52
CA LEU A 324 81.02 30.52 17.12
C LEU A 324 80.94 30.63 15.61
N THR A 325 81.83 29.94 14.86
CA THR A 325 81.85 29.97 13.39
C THR A 325 80.56 29.37 12.86
N GLU A 326 80.08 28.26 13.36
CA GLU A 326 78.80 27.65 12.95
C GLU A 326 77.57 28.58 13.26
N THR A 327 77.62 29.25 14.42
CA THR A 327 76.56 30.19 14.79
C THR A 327 76.57 31.42 13.86
N PHE A 328 77.76 31.98 13.60
CA PHE A 328 77.89 33.07 12.66
C PHE A 328 77.43 32.65 11.26
N ALA A 329 77.83 31.49 10.77
CA ALA A 329 77.39 30.98 9.48
C ALA A 329 75.86 30.86 9.38
N ARG A 330 75.23 30.37 10.44
CA ARG A 330 73.76 30.22 10.52
C ARG A 330 73.04 31.59 10.51
N VAL A 331 73.55 32.52 11.32
CA VAL A 331 73.03 33.89 11.38
C VAL A 331 73.19 34.60 10.03
N LEU A 332 74.37 34.47 9.45
CA LEU A 332 74.63 35.08 8.17
C LEU A 332 73.87 34.46 7.01
N THR A 333 73.55 33.17 7.10
CA THR A 333 72.69 32.49 6.09
C THR A 333 71.26 32.99 6.11
N ASN A 334 70.74 33.31 7.31
CA ASN A 334 69.36 33.81 7.50
C ASN A 334 69.25 35.34 7.43
N ALA A 335 70.37 36.08 7.27
CA ALA A 335 70.36 37.53 7.11
C ALA A 335 69.98 37.89 5.66
N GLN A 336 68.96 38.71 5.47
CA GLN A 336 68.45 39.15 4.17
C GLN A 336 69.50 40.05 3.44
N ASP A 337 70.20 40.90 4.21
CA ASP A 337 71.26 41.79 3.69
C ASP A 337 72.59 41.61 4.47
N LYS A 338 73.68 41.46 3.75
CA LYS A 338 75.03 41.27 4.31
C LYS A 338 75.95 42.42 3.87
N PHE A 339 76.39 43.19 4.82
CA PHE A 339 77.35 44.26 4.60
C PHE A 339 78.68 43.84 5.19
N PHE A 340 79.71 43.77 4.33
CA PHE A 340 81.08 43.60 4.79
C PHE A 340 81.78 44.96 4.91
N VAL A 341 82.12 45.33 6.12
CA VAL A 341 82.76 46.60 6.39
C VAL A 341 84.22 46.37 6.89
N GLY A 342 85.20 47.10 6.32
CA GLY A 342 86.58 47.01 6.77
C GLY A 342 86.79 47.50 8.21
N ALA A 343 87.94 47.07 8.84
CA ALA A 343 88.14 47.14 10.29
C ALA A 343 88.27 48.54 10.91
N ASP A 344 88.29 49.60 10.12
CA ASP A 344 88.43 50.96 10.62
C ASP A 344 87.10 51.69 10.61
N GLU A 345 86.56 52.04 11.85
CA GLU A 345 85.36 52.81 12.17
C GLU A 345 83.99 52.21 11.85
N LEU A 346 83.54 51.27 12.68
CA LEU A 346 82.21 50.71 12.59
C LEU A 346 81.21 51.58 13.40
N ARG A 347 80.41 52.42 12.74
CA ARG A 347 79.18 52.96 13.32
C ARG A 347 77.98 52.20 12.80
N LEU A 348 77.45 51.24 13.60
CA LEU A 348 76.21 50.50 13.29
C LEU A 348 74.98 51.33 13.67
N LEU A 349 74.29 51.93 12.70
CA LEU A 349 72.97 52.53 12.85
C LEU A 349 71.95 51.39 12.54
N ILE A 350 71.38 50.79 13.61
CA ILE A 350 70.29 49.85 13.44
C ILE A 350 68.99 50.64 13.41
N SER A 351 68.49 50.99 12.24
CA SER A 351 67.12 51.50 12.09
C SER A 351 66.15 50.31 12.06
N ARG A 352 65.36 50.20 13.10
CA ARG A 352 64.28 49.24 13.17
C ARG A 352 63.01 49.92 12.61
N GLU A 353 62.87 49.86 11.27
CA GLU A 353 61.57 50.19 10.66
C GLU A 353 60.59 49.10 11.00
N ALA A 354 59.51 49.46 11.70
CA ALA A 354 58.44 48.58 11.99
C ALA A 354 57.74 48.21 10.67
N VAL A 355 57.85 46.92 10.22
CA VAL A 355 57.06 46.38 9.10
C VAL A 355 55.59 46.46 9.50
N ALA A 356 54.85 47.34 8.83
CA ALA A 356 53.38 47.42 9.01
C ALA A 356 52.75 46.04 8.73
N PRO A 357 51.81 45.59 9.58
CA PRO A 357 51.14 44.32 9.35
C PRO A 357 50.35 44.36 8.03
N VAL A 358 50.61 43.40 7.15
CA VAL A 358 49.86 43.18 5.91
C VAL A 358 48.41 42.87 6.32
N LYS A 359 47.46 43.75 5.98
CA LYS A 359 46.02 43.48 6.15
C LYS A 359 45.66 42.28 5.31
N PRO A 360 44.97 41.26 5.86
CA PRO A 360 44.45 40.14 5.05
C PRO A 360 43.47 40.69 4.02
N GLY A 361 43.71 40.31 2.76
CA GLY A 361 42.95 40.78 1.62
C GLY A 361 41.44 40.48 1.77
N THR A 362 40.67 41.52 1.54
CA THR A 362 39.22 41.49 1.38
C THR A 362 38.89 40.56 0.23
N GLN A 363 38.22 39.44 0.50
CA GLN A 363 37.63 38.60 -0.55
C GLN A 363 36.53 39.39 -1.28
N PRO A 364 36.46 39.36 -2.60
CA PRO A 364 35.37 39.96 -3.33
C PRO A 364 34.08 39.14 -3.09
N SER A 365 33.01 39.86 -2.72
CA SER A 365 31.65 39.29 -2.63
C SER A 365 31.20 38.77 -3.97
N PRO A 366 30.51 37.60 -4.06
CA PRO A 366 29.87 37.14 -5.28
C PRO A 366 28.69 38.06 -5.63
N SER A 367 28.74 38.62 -6.82
CA SER A 367 27.61 39.28 -7.46
C SER A 367 26.55 38.24 -7.91
N ASN A 368 25.30 38.51 -7.54
CA ASN A 368 24.02 37.99 -8.02
C ASN A 368 23.97 36.68 -8.81
#